data_b8753a068d71aa1741fa4b9dcdde53a4
#
_entry.id   b8753a068d71aa1741fa4b9dcdde53a4
#
_cell.length_a   1.000
_cell.length_b   1.000
_cell.length_c   1.000
_cell.angle_alpha   90.00
_cell.angle_beta   90.00
_cell.angle_gamma   90.00
#
_symmetry.space_group_name_H-M   'P 1'
#
loop_
_entity.id
_entity.type
_entity.pdbx_description
1 polymer ?
#
loop_
_entity_poly.entity_id
_entity_poly.type
_entity_poly.pdbx_seq_one_letter_code
_entity_poly.pdbx_strand_id
1 'polypeptide(L)'
;RRQRQMCIRDRRYLPRDCDPPTVSKADADAMPILMVALQSDKRSLLELSEIADLTVKEQLQTISDVSSVSIWGEKRYSMRLWLDPVKMAGYGITPVDVKNAVDNENVELPSGSIEGNTTELTIRTLGLMHTADEFNDLIVKEENNRIVRFSDIGRAELGPADIKSYMKMNGVPMVGVVVIPQPGANHIEIADAVYQRMEQMKKDLPEDVHYNYGFDNTKFIRASINEVKSTVYEAFVLVIIIIFLFLRDWRVTLVPCIVIPVSLIGAFFVMYLAGFSINVLSMLAIVLSVGLVVDDAIVMTENIYIRIEKGMAPKEAGIEGAKEIFFAVISTTITLVAVFFPIVFMDGMTG
;
A
#
# COMPACT_ATOMS: atom_id res chain seq x y z
N ARG A 1 -21.11 1.01 -8.28
CA ARG A 1 -21.99 0.49 -9.35
C ARG A 1 -22.29 1.55 -10.42
N ARG A 2 -22.68 2.80 -10.11
CA ARG A 2 -22.97 3.86 -11.12
C ARG A 2 -21.76 4.19 -12.00
N GLN A 3 -20.57 4.35 -11.47
CA GLN A 3 -19.34 4.61 -12.24
C GLN A 3 -18.98 3.45 -13.19
N ARG A 4 -19.12 2.19 -12.74
CA ARG A 4 -18.93 1.02 -13.61
C ARG A 4 -19.88 1.00 -14.80
N GLN A 5 -21.15 1.34 -14.59
CA GLN A 5 -22.13 1.44 -15.67
C GLN A 5 -21.85 2.60 -16.63
N MET A 6 -21.34 3.75 -16.11
CA MET A 6 -20.96 4.90 -16.94
C MET A 6 -19.78 4.54 -17.86
N CYS A 7 -18.70 3.95 -17.33
CA CYS A 7 -17.55 3.54 -18.14
C CYS A 7 -17.87 2.49 -19.21
N ILE A 8 -18.78 1.54 -18.92
CA ILE A 8 -19.26 0.56 -19.92
C ILE A 8 -20.04 1.25 -21.03
N ARG A 9 -20.82 2.28 -20.70
CA ARG A 9 -21.61 3.05 -21.66
C ARG A 9 -20.72 3.95 -22.52
N ASP A 10 -19.71 4.57 -21.93
CA ASP A 10 -18.79 5.49 -22.59
C ASP A 10 -17.76 4.77 -23.48
N ARG A 11 -17.56 3.45 -23.31
CA ARG A 11 -16.71 2.63 -24.18
C ARG A 11 -17.08 2.74 -25.68
N ARG A 12 -18.35 3.02 -25.98
CA ARG A 12 -18.81 3.18 -27.37
C ARG A 12 -18.33 4.47 -28.03
N TYR A 13 -17.90 5.45 -27.24
CA TYR A 13 -17.40 6.74 -27.70
C TYR A 13 -15.88 6.83 -27.74
N LEU A 14 -15.19 5.83 -27.18
CA LEU A 14 -13.73 5.76 -27.23
C LEU A 14 -13.26 5.28 -28.60
N PRO A 15 -12.13 5.80 -29.12
CA PRO A 15 -11.49 5.27 -30.31
C PRO A 15 -11.26 3.76 -30.18
N ARG A 16 -11.35 3.03 -31.29
CA ARG A 16 -11.17 1.57 -31.29
C ARG A 16 -9.76 1.13 -30.87
N ASP A 17 -8.80 2.03 -31.00
CA ASP A 17 -7.38 1.81 -30.66
C ASP A 17 -7.06 2.03 -29.17
N CYS A 18 -8.07 2.41 -28.35
CA CYS A 18 -7.90 2.54 -26.91
C CYS A 18 -8.12 1.21 -26.20
N ASP A 19 -7.27 0.92 -25.22
CA ASP A 19 -7.50 -0.19 -24.31
C ASP A 19 -8.83 -0.03 -23.57
N PRO A 20 -9.52 -1.14 -23.25
CA PRO A 20 -10.76 -1.07 -22.49
C PRO A 20 -10.56 -0.34 -21.17
N PRO A 21 -11.42 0.65 -20.81
CA PRO A 21 -11.29 1.36 -19.56
C PRO A 21 -11.46 0.40 -18.38
N THR A 22 -10.48 0.36 -17.51
CA THR A 22 -10.52 -0.38 -16.25
C THR A 22 -11.01 0.54 -15.15
N VAL A 23 -12.05 0.10 -14.42
CA VAL A 23 -12.57 0.83 -13.25
C VAL A 23 -12.12 0.08 -12.01
N SER A 24 -11.19 0.66 -11.28
CA SER A 24 -10.78 0.19 -9.94
C SER A 24 -11.31 1.15 -8.88
N LYS A 25 -11.62 0.62 -7.70
CA LYS A 25 -11.86 1.44 -6.52
C LYS A 25 -10.48 1.87 -6.02
N ALA A 26 -10.02 3.03 -6.47
CA ALA A 26 -8.82 3.65 -5.93
C ALA A 26 -9.22 4.47 -4.69
N ASP A 27 -8.57 4.20 -3.58
CA ASP A 27 -8.55 5.09 -2.45
C ASP A 27 -7.36 6.03 -2.64
N ALA A 28 -7.57 7.33 -2.51
CA ALA A 28 -6.48 8.32 -2.64
C ALA A 28 -5.39 8.10 -1.57
N ASP A 29 -5.74 7.48 -0.45
CA ASP A 29 -4.86 7.22 0.67
C ASP A 29 -4.23 5.81 0.64
N ALA A 30 -4.58 4.96 -0.32
CA ALA A 30 -4.03 3.63 -0.47
C ALA A 30 -2.61 3.65 -1.05
N MET A 31 -1.68 4.20 -0.27
CA MET A 31 -0.26 4.16 -0.61
C MET A 31 0.31 2.75 -0.38
N PRO A 32 1.20 2.27 -1.26
CA PRO A 32 1.92 1.03 -1.04
C PRO A 32 2.69 1.05 0.28
N ILE A 33 2.56 -0.03 1.06
CA ILE A 33 3.22 -0.13 2.37
C ILE A 33 4.56 -0.84 2.32
N LEU A 34 4.68 -1.81 1.43
CA LEU A 34 5.85 -2.69 1.34
C LEU A 34 6.04 -3.13 -0.12
N MET A 35 7.30 -3.25 -0.53
CA MET A 35 7.67 -3.85 -1.82
C MET A 35 8.65 -4.99 -1.59
N VAL A 36 8.32 -6.16 -2.11
CA VAL A 36 9.22 -7.31 -2.23
C VAL A 36 9.89 -7.24 -3.59
N ALA A 37 11.19 -7.05 -3.63
CA ALA A 37 12.01 -7.02 -4.84
C ALA A 37 12.53 -8.42 -5.13
N LEU A 38 12.24 -8.97 -6.31
CA LEU A 38 12.75 -10.24 -6.80
C LEU A 38 13.90 -10.00 -7.78
N GLN A 39 14.98 -10.69 -7.59
CA GLN A 39 16.19 -10.61 -8.43
C GLN A 39 16.73 -12.01 -8.72
N SER A 40 17.32 -12.19 -9.89
CA SER A 40 18.08 -13.38 -10.25
C SER A 40 19.21 -12.99 -11.19
N ASP A 41 20.37 -13.63 -11.03
CA ASP A 41 21.51 -13.47 -11.93
C ASP A 41 21.43 -14.38 -13.16
N LYS A 42 20.51 -15.35 -13.15
CA LYS A 42 20.40 -16.39 -14.21
C LYS A 42 19.15 -16.22 -15.07
N ARG A 43 18.10 -15.62 -14.54
CA ARG A 43 16.80 -15.53 -15.20
C ARG A 43 16.59 -14.17 -15.86
N SER A 44 15.83 -14.19 -16.94
CA SER A 44 15.35 -12.99 -17.59
C SER A 44 14.28 -12.28 -16.74
N LEU A 45 14.06 -10.97 -16.97
CA LEU A 45 12.96 -10.24 -16.32
C LEU A 45 11.59 -10.80 -16.69
N LEU A 46 11.44 -11.48 -17.82
CA LEU A 46 10.21 -12.17 -18.22
C LEU A 46 9.89 -13.32 -17.27
N GLU A 47 10.84 -14.22 -17.06
CA GLU A 47 10.71 -15.37 -16.15
C GLU A 47 10.53 -14.92 -14.70
N LEU A 48 11.24 -13.86 -14.27
CA LEU A 48 11.04 -13.27 -12.94
C LEU A 48 9.64 -12.68 -12.77
N SER A 49 9.09 -12.05 -13.82
CA SER A 49 7.74 -11.51 -13.80
C SER A 49 6.68 -12.59 -13.70
N GLU A 50 6.90 -13.71 -14.37
CA GLU A 50 6.01 -14.87 -14.29
C GLU A 50 6.02 -15.50 -12.89
N ILE A 51 7.20 -15.66 -12.27
CA ILE A 51 7.33 -16.12 -10.88
C ILE A 51 6.66 -15.12 -9.92
N ALA A 52 6.85 -13.82 -10.15
CA ALA A 52 6.23 -12.76 -9.35
C ALA A 52 4.70 -12.82 -9.41
N ASP A 53 4.12 -13.03 -10.58
CA ASP A 53 2.67 -13.06 -10.78
C ASP A 53 2.05 -14.37 -10.27
N LEU A 54 2.57 -15.52 -10.70
CA LEU A 54 1.97 -16.81 -10.40
C LEU A 54 2.26 -17.32 -8.99
N THR A 55 3.40 -16.96 -8.41
CA THR A 55 3.78 -17.50 -7.10
C THR A 55 3.66 -16.44 -5.99
N VAL A 56 4.34 -15.31 -6.14
CA VAL A 56 4.46 -14.36 -5.03
C VAL A 56 3.18 -13.54 -4.85
N LYS A 57 2.67 -12.96 -5.92
CA LYS A 57 1.46 -12.12 -5.89
C LYS A 57 0.24 -12.90 -5.40
N GLU A 58 0.00 -14.10 -5.95
CA GLU A 58 -1.13 -14.94 -5.56
C GLU A 58 -1.12 -15.25 -4.06
N GLN A 59 0.05 -15.54 -3.50
CA GLN A 59 0.19 -15.82 -2.07
C GLN A 59 0.03 -14.56 -1.20
N LEU A 60 0.60 -13.43 -1.60
CA LEU A 60 0.49 -12.18 -0.84
C LEU A 60 -0.92 -11.60 -0.90
N GLN A 61 -1.66 -11.83 -1.97
CA GLN A 61 -3.02 -11.37 -2.15
C GLN A 61 -4.03 -12.04 -1.21
N THR A 62 -3.67 -13.24 -0.66
CA THR A 62 -4.49 -13.96 0.33
C THR A 62 -4.36 -13.43 1.76
N ILE A 63 -3.43 -12.51 2.01
CA ILE A 63 -3.24 -11.92 3.35
C ILE A 63 -4.43 -11.03 3.67
N SER A 64 -4.96 -11.16 4.88
CA SER A 64 -6.06 -10.32 5.37
C SER A 64 -5.69 -8.84 5.28
N ASP A 65 -6.68 -7.99 4.98
CA ASP A 65 -6.54 -6.54 4.91
C ASP A 65 -5.63 -6.01 3.80
N VAL A 66 -5.13 -6.87 2.91
CA VAL A 66 -4.53 -6.47 1.64
C VAL A 66 -5.65 -6.14 0.65
N SER A 67 -5.59 -4.97 0.05
CA SER A 67 -6.53 -4.53 -1.00
C SER A 67 -6.17 -5.10 -2.36
N SER A 68 -4.90 -4.98 -2.72
CA SER A 68 -4.37 -5.48 -3.98
C SER A 68 -2.85 -5.65 -3.91
N VAL A 69 -2.33 -6.49 -4.79
CA VAL A 69 -0.89 -6.65 -5.00
C VAL A 69 -0.58 -6.31 -6.45
N SER A 70 0.31 -5.34 -6.65
CA SER A 70 0.74 -4.88 -7.98
C SER A 70 2.17 -5.31 -8.25
N ILE A 71 2.50 -5.53 -9.52
CA ILE A 71 3.87 -5.87 -9.93
C ILE A 71 4.44 -4.67 -10.68
N TRP A 72 5.55 -4.12 -10.17
CA TRP A 72 6.26 -3.01 -10.78
C TRP A 72 7.49 -3.52 -11.52
N GLY A 73 7.72 -2.99 -12.73
CA GLY A 73 8.78 -3.47 -13.61
C GLY A 73 8.44 -4.81 -14.27
N GLU A 74 7.16 -5.21 -14.22
CA GLU A 74 6.65 -6.42 -14.87
C GLU A 74 6.98 -6.44 -16.36
N LYS A 75 7.41 -7.61 -16.84
CA LYS A 75 7.52 -7.90 -18.25
C LYS A 75 6.54 -9.02 -18.59
N ARG A 76 5.57 -8.69 -19.44
CA ARG A 76 4.62 -9.69 -19.96
C ARG A 76 5.11 -10.22 -21.27
N TYR A 77 4.90 -11.51 -21.50
CA TYR A 77 5.16 -12.11 -22.80
C TYR A 77 4.24 -11.51 -23.86
N SER A 78 4.84 -11.23 -25.02
CA SER A 78 4.13 -10.79 -26.21
C SER A 78 4.83 -11.34 -27.44
N MET A 79 4.07 -11.68 -28.46
CA MET A 79 4.64 -11.98 -29.76
C MET A 79 5.05 -10.66 -30.45
N ARG A 80 6.34 -10.51 -30.72
CA ARG A 80 6.89 -9.32 -31.37
C ARG A 80 7.11 -9.60 -32.84
N LEU A 81 6.49 -8.80 -33.67
CA LEU A 81 6.59 -8.88 -35.11
C LEU A 81 7.53 -7.77 -35.62
N TRP A 82 8.77 -8.15 -35.92
CA TRP A 82 9.78 -7.23 -36.46
C TRP A 82 9.65 -7.14 -37.95
N LEU A 83 9.28 -5.99 -38.46
CA LEU A 83 9.05 -5.71 -39.88
C LEU A 83 10.31 -5.14 -40.52
N ASP A 84 10.65 -5.64 -41.72
CA ASP A 84 11.73 -5.12 -42.54
C ASP A 84 11.16 -4.19 -43.63
N PRO A 85 11.37 -2.87 -43.54
CA PRO A 85 10.78 -1.91 -44.48
C PRO A 85 11.23 -2.12 -45.92
N VAL A 86 12.47 -2.61 -46.14
CA VAL A 86 13.01 -2.83 -47.49
C VAL A 86 12.33 -4.01 -48.15
N LYS A 87 12.18 -5.11 -47.41
CA LYS A 87 11.48 -6.30 -47.91
C LYS A 87 10.01 -6.02 -48.13
N MET A 88 9.36 -5.30 -47.22
CA MET A 88 7.95 -4.90 -47.36
C MET A 88 7.71 -4.07 -48.62
N ALA A 89 8.59 -3.09 -48.89
CA ALA A 89 8.52 -2.30 -50.11
C ALA A 89 8.67 -3.15 -51.38
N GLY A 90 9.55 -4.17 -51.35
CA GLY A 90 9.76 -5.11 -52.46
C GLY A 90 8.55 -5.96 -52.78
N TYR A 91 7.69 -6.28 -51.78
CA TYR A 91 6.46 -7.03 -51.96
C TYR A 91 5.20 -6.14 -52.03
N GLY A 92 5.34 -4.81 -51.92
CA GLY A 92 4.20 -3.88 -51.93
C GLY A 92 3.25 -4.09 -50.74
N ILE A 93 3.81 -4.39 -49.55
CA ILE A 93 3.06 -4.66 -48.31
C ILE A 93 3.27 -3.50 -47.36
N THR A 94 2.19 -3.07 -46.70
CA THR A 94 2.21 -2.02 -45.67
C THR A 94 2.10 -2.63 -44.27
N PRO A 95 2.49 -1.93 -43.18
CA PRO A 95 2.26 -2.40 -41.85
C PRO A 95 0.78 -2.66 -41.50
N VAL A 96 -0.13 -1.94 -42.20
CA VAL A 96 -1.59 -2.13 -42.03
C VAL A 96 -2.02 -3.48 -42.60
N ASP A 97 -1.43 -3.92 -43.71
CA ASP A 97 -1.74 -5.23 -44.30
C ASP A 97 -1.32 -6.35 -43.35
N VAL A 98 -0.14 -6.22 -42.71
CA VAL A 98 0.32 -7.17 -41.71
C VAL A 98 -0.62 -7.19 -40.49
N LYS A 99 -1.02 -6.02 -39.99
CA LYS A 99 -1.99 -5.94 -38.88
C LYS A 99 -3.32 -6.63 -39.26
N ASN A 100 -3.85 -6.36 -40.44
CA ASN A 100 -5.09 -6.98 -40.88
C ASN A 100 -4.97 -8.49 -41.03
N ALA A 101 -3.83 -8.98 -41.55
CA ALA A 101 -3.57 -10.43 -41.62
C ALA A 101 -3.55 -11.08 -40.23
N VAL A 102 -2.86 -10.47 -39.26
CA VAL A 102 -2.87 -10.96 -37.88
C VAL A 102 -4.26 -10.93 -37.27
N ASP A 103 -5.00 -9.83 -37.42
CA ASP A 103 -6.34 -9.66 -36.85
C ASP A 103 -7.36 -10.68 -37.47
N ASN A 104 -7.16 -11.10 -38.71
CA ASN A 104 -8.05 -12.04 -39.39
C ASN A 104 -7.70 -13.52 -39.08
N GLU A 105 -6.42 -13.84 -39.02
CA GLU A 105 -5.95 -15.24 -38.88
C GLU A 105 -5.70 -15.65 -37.43
N ASN A 106 -5.38 -14.70 -36.54
CA ASN A 106 -5.13 -14.97 -35.13
C ASN A 106 -6.39 -14.70 -34.30
N VAL A 107 -7.46 -15.45 -34.58
CA VAL A 107 -8.75 -15.26 -33.92
C VAL A 107 -9.41 -16.59 -33.56
N GLU A 108 -9.94 -16.68 -32.35
CA GLU A 108 -10.76 -17.81 -31.91
C GLU A 108 -12.25 -17.49 -32.18
N LEU A 109 -12.87 -18.21 -33.09
CA LEU A 109 -14.28 -18.04 -33.40
C LEU A 109 -15.12 -19.14 -32.76
N PRO A 110 -16.28 -18.80 -32.18
CA PRO A 110 -17.23 -19.81 -31.70
C PRO A 110 -17.78 -20.60 -32.89
N SER A 111 -17.54 -21.91 -32.92
CA SER A 111 -17.92 -22.77 -34.05
C SER A 111 -19.24 -23.51 -33.81
N GLY A 112 -19.99 -23.12 -32.77
CA GLY A 112 -21.28 -23.72 -32.42
C GLY A 112 -21.15 -24.90 -31.46
N SER A 113 -22.25 -25.64 -31.31
CA SER A 113 -22.32 -26.83 -30.45
C SER A 113 -23.06 -27.99 -31.19
N ILE A 114 -22.70 -29.20 -30.80
CA ILE A 114 -23.44 -30.41 -31.20
C ILE A 114 -24.35 -30.77 -30.05
N GLU A 115 -25.64 -30.66 -30.22
CA GLU A 115 -26.66 -30.99 -29.25
C GLU A 115 -27.04 -32.47 -29.39
N GLY A 116 -26.80 -33.24 -28.34
CA GLY A 116 -27.30 -34.62 -28.20
C GLY A 116 -28.44 -34.68 -27.17
N ASN A 117 -29.10 -35.82 -27.07
CA ASN A 117 -30.24 -35.99 -26.16
C ASN A 117 -29.88 -35.82 -24.66
N THR A 118 -28.62 -36.00 -24.28
CA THR A 118 -28.15 -35.96 -22.90
C THR A 118 -26.85 -35.14 -22.72
N THR A 119 -26.18 -34.76 -23.80
CA THR A 119 -24.89 -34.08 -23.80
C THR A 119 -24.85 -33.00 -24.85
N GLU A 120 -24.29 -31.86 -24.52
CA GLU A 120 -23.93 -30.77 -25.44
C GLU A 120 -22.41 -30.69 -25.56
N LEU A 121 -21.90 -30.73 -26.79
CA LEU A 121 -20.48 -30.62 -27.09
C LEU A 121 -20.24 -29.30 -27.79
N THR A 122 -19.54 -28.37 -27.11
CA THR A 122 -19.14 -27.10 -27.72
C THR A 122 -17.93 -27.32 -28.64
N ILE A 123 -18.05 -26.88 -29.88
CA ILE A 123 -16.96 -26.94 -30.85
C ILE A 123 -16.15 -25.62 -30.72
N ARG A 124 -14.83 -25.74 -30.49
CA ARG A 124 -13.91 -24.61 -30.50
C ARG A 124 -12.97 -24.74 -31.69
N THR A 125 -12.85 -23.68 -32.48
CA THR A 125 -11.84 -23.59 -33.53
C THR A 125 -10.57 -23.06 -32.90
N LEU A 126 -9.47 -23.83 -32.99
CA LEU A 126 -8.15 -23.43 -32.52
C LEU A 126 -7.53 -22.52 -33.60
N GLY A 127 -7.83 -21.24 -33.57
CA GLY A 127 -7.33 -20.26 -34.53
C GLY A 127 -6.27 -19.30 -33.95
N LEU A 128 -5.94 -19.43 -32.65
CA LEU A 128 -4.89 -18.61 -32.07
C LEU A 128 -3.51 -19.20 -32.32
N MET A 129 -2.60 -18.38 -32.78
CA MET A 129 -1.19 -18.71 -32.93
C MET A 129 -0.45 -18.49 -31.59
N HIS A 130 0.34 -19.49 -31.17
CA HIS A 130 1.02 -19.48 -29.88
C HIS A 130 2.55 -19.44 -30.01
N THR A 131 3.10 -19.81 -31.14
CA THR A 131 4.54 -19.93 -31.36
C THR A 131 5.06 -18.94 -32.39
N ALA A 132 6.34 -18.56 -32.29
CA ALA A 132 6.96 -17.69 -33.27
C ALA A 132 6.94 -18.29 -34.68
N ASP A 133 7.03 -19.63 -34.79
CA ASP A 133 7.00 -20.32 -36.07
C ASP A 133 5.65 -20.22 -36.74
N GLU A 134 4.55 -20.36 -35.99
CA GLU A 134 3.19 -20.16 -36.51
C GLU A 134 2.98 -18.73 -37.06
N PHE A 135 3.50 -17.71 -36.32
CA PHE A 135 3.47 -16.32 -36.82
C PHE A 135 4.38 -16.09 -38.03
N ASN A 136 5.52 -16.77 -38.11
CA ASN A 136 6.40 -16.67 -39.28
C ASN A 136 5.77 -17.30 -40.52
N ASP A 137 4.92 -18.30 -40.36
CA ASP A 137 4.19 -18.96 -41.44
C ASP A 137 2.89 -18.23 -41.84
N LEU A 138 2.48 -17.20 -41.11
CA LEU A 138 1.29 -16.40 -41.40
C LEU A 138 1.32 -15.88 -42.84
N ILE A 139 0.24 -16.11 -43.58
CA ILE A 139 0.06 -15.56 -44.94
C ILE A 139 -0.39 -14.11 -44.83
N VAL A 140 0.46 -13.18 -45.28
CA VAL A 140 0.18 -11.74 -45.22
C VAL A 140 -0.52 -11.27 -46.48
N LYS A 141 -0.15 -11.83 -47.64
CA LYS A 141 -0.74 -11.45 -48.91
C LYS A 141 -0.72 -12.63 -49.88
N GLU A 142 -1.82 -12.79 -50.61
CA GLU A 142 -1.92 -13.71 -51.75
C GLU A 142 -2.36 -12.90 -52.98
N GLU A 143 -1.50 -12.85 -54.01
CA GLU A 143 -1.76 -12.12 -55.24
C GLU A 143 -1.13 -12.85 -56.39
N ASN A 144 -1.88 -13.05 -57.50
CA ASN A 144 -1.40 -13.70 -58.73
C ASN A 144 -0.72 -15.08 -58.48
N ASN A 145 -1.31 -15.93 -57.67
CA ASN A 145 -0.77 -17.22 -57.29
C ASN A 145 0.60 -17.19 -56.55
N ARG A 146 0.91 -16.02 -55.99
CA ARG A 146 2.13 -15.80 -55.17
C ARG A 146 1.69 -15.56 -53.75
N ILE A 147 2.16 -16.43 -52.87
CA ILE A 147 1.91 -16.34 -51.41
C ILE A 147 3.10 -15.64 -50.77
N VAL A 148 2.87 -14.57 -50.03
CA VAL A 148 3.88 -13.90 -49.23
C VAL A 148 3.60 -14.20 -47.74
N ARG A 149 4.55 -14.86 -47.10
CA ARG A 149 4.48 -15.17 -45.67
C ARG A 149 5.14 -14.08 -44.85
N PHE A 150 4.85 -14.06 -43.55
CA PHE A 150 5.45 -13.10 -42.64
C PHE A 150 6.98 -13.24 -42.58
N SER A 151 7.51 -14.45 -42.64
CA SER A 151 8.96 -14.74 -42.74
C SER A 151 9.67 -14.07 -43.93
N ASP A 152 8.94 -13.76 -45.00
CA ASP A 152 9.49 -13.09 -46.17
C ASP A 152 9.76 -11.60 -45.93
N ILE A 153 8.97 -10.96 -45.04
CA ILE A 153 8.96 -9.52 -44.80
C ILE A 153 9.41 -9.12 -43.39
N GLY A 154 9.63 -10.10 -42.50
CA GLY A 154 10.00 -9.85 -41.12
C GLY A 154 10.41 -11.09 -40.37
N ARG A 155 10.37 -11.01 -39.06
CA ARG A 155 10.54 -12.15 -38.14
C ARG A 155 9.66 -11.98 -36.92
N ALA A 156 9.09 -13.07 -36.46
CA ALA A 156 8.39 -13.14 -35.18
C ALA A 156 9.34 -13.66 -34.09
N GLU A 157 9.25 -13.10 -32.90
CA GLU A 157 9.94 -13.60 -31.71
C GLU A 157 9.10 -13.40 -30.46
N LEU A 158 9.18 -14.33 -29.53
CA LEU A 158 8.55 -14.18 -28.23
C LEU A 158 9.44 -13.28 -27.35
N GLY A 159 8.89 -12.20 -26.83
CA GLY A 159 9.63 -11.23 -26.05
C GLY A 159 8.75 -10.37 -25.14
N PRO A 160 9.34 -9.37 -24.46
CA PRO A 160 8.58 -8.49 -23.58
C PRO A 160 7.68 -7.54 -24.38
N ALA A 161 6.44 -7.36 -23.92
CA ALA A 161 5.48 -6.40 -24.50
C ALA A 161 6.01 -4.96 -24.42
N ASP A 162 6.62 -4.59 -23.29
CA ASP A 162 7.27 -3.30 -23.08
C ASP A 162 8.79 -3.48 -22.84
N ILE A 163 9.61 -2.81 -23.66
CA ILE A 163 11.07 -2.80 -23.53
C ILE A 163 11.57 -1.57 -22.77
N LYS A 164 10.77 -0.49 -22.75
CA LYS A 164 11.24 0.82 -22.30
C LYS A 164 11.33 0.96 -20.79
N SER A 165 10.38 0.33 -20.07
CA SER A 165 10.35 0.37 -18.61
C SER A 165 11.18 -0.76 -18.02
N TYR A 166 11.97 -0.46 -16.99
CA TYR A 166 12.65 -1.48 -16.17
C TYR A 166 12.97 -0.92 -14.80
N MET A 167 13.07 -1.80 -13.82
CA MET A 167 13.47 -1.44 -12.46
C MET A 167 14.81 -2.10 -12.11
N LYS A 168 15.57 -1.40 -11.28
CA LYS A 168 16.86 -1.91 -10.74
C LYS A 168 16.92 -1.61 -9.24
N MET A 169 17.54 -2.51 -8.51
CA MET A 169 17.95 -2.29 -7.13
C MET A 169 19.43 -2.64 -7.02
N ASN A 170 20.24 -1.71 -6.50
CA ASN A 170 21.69 -1.85 -6.41
C ASN A 170 22.36 -2.17 -7.76
N GLY A 171 21.84 -1.63 -8.87
CA GLY A 171 22.36 -1.86 -10.21
C GLY A 171 21.89 -3.15 -10.91
N VAL A 172 21.27 -4.09 -10.17
CA VAL A 172 20.76 -5.36 -10.71
C VAL A 172 19.29 -5.18 -11.12
N PRO A 173 18.89 -5.67 -12.32
CA PRO A 173 17.49 -5.67 -12.73
C PRO A 173 16.60 -6.43 -11.72
N MET A 174 15.38 -5.93 -11.49
CA MET A 174 14.46 -6.53 -10.54
C MET A 174 13.01 -6.43 -11.00
N VAL A 175 12.18 -7.25 -10.40
CA VAL A 175 10.71 -7.15 -10.42
C VAL A 175 10.22 -6.88 -9.01
N GLY A 176 9.42 -5.84 -8.82
CA GLY A 176 8.92 -5.44 -7.50
C GLY A 176 7.46 -5.85 -7.29
N VAL A 177 7.19 -6.69 -6.29
CA VAL A 177 5.83 -7.04 -5.87
C VAL A 177 5.42 -6.10 -4.75
N VAL A 178 4.41 -5.28 -5.00
CA VAL A 178 4.01 -4.15 -4.15
C VAL A 178 2.69 -4.45 -3.48
N VAL A 179 2.66 -4.34 -2.17
CA VAL A 179 1.48 -4.61 -1.34
C VAL A 179 0.77 -3.30 -1.01
N ILE A 180 -0.53 -3.25 -1.33
CA ILE A 180 -1.41 -2.10 -1.11
C ILE A 180 -2.45 -2.51 -0.06
N PRO A 181 -2.57 -1.80 1.08
CA PRO A 181 -3.48 -2.14 2.16
C PRO A 181 -4.92 -1.75 1.84
N GLN A 182 -5.87 -2.31 2.57
CA GLN A 182 -7.23 -1.79 2.61
C GLN A 182 -7.29 -0.49 3.43
N PRO A 183 -8.26 0.40 3.15
CA PRO A 183 -8.48 1.60 3.95
C PRO A 183 -8.69 1.26 5.42
N GLY A 184 -7.94 1.93 6.31
CA GLY A 184 -8.02 1.73 7.75
C GLY A 184 -7.36 0.45 8.29
N ALA A 185 -6.68 -0.31 7.45
CA ALA A 185 -5.97 -1.53 7.86
C ALA A 185 -4.71 -1.22 8.69
N ASN A 186 -4.32 -2.18 9.51
CA ASN A 186 -3.08 -2.09 10.29
C ASN A 186 -1.87 -2.45 9.43
N HIS A 187 -1.12 -1.44 9.00
CA HIS A 187 0.05 -1.61 8.12
C HIS A 187 1.15 -2.50 8.73
N ILE A 188 1.33 -2.44 10.05
CA ILE A 188 2.36 -3.24 10.75
C ILE A 188 1.98 -4.72 10.69
N GLU A 189 0.72 -5.04 10.93
CA GLU A 189 0.22 -6.40 10.94
C GLU A 189 0.28 -7.03 9.55
N ILE A 190 -0.10 -6.27 8.52
CA ILE A 190 0.06 -6.70 7.12
C ILE A 190 1.53 -6.97 6.80
N ALA A 191 2.45 -6.07 7.16
CA ALA A 191 3.87 -6.26 6.89
C ALA A 191 4.43 -7.50 7.60
N ASP A 192 4.05 -7.73 8.85
CA ASP A 192 4.46 -8.94 9.59
C ASP A 192 3.93 -10.22 8.91
N ALA A 193 2.69 -10.20 8.45
CA ALA A 193 2.11 -11.31 7.68
C ALA A 193 2.85 -11.52 6.35
N VAL A 194 3.24 -10.44 5.65
CA VAL A 194 4.05 -10.52 4.42
C VAL A 194 5.42 -11.12 4.72
N TYR A 195 6.12 -10.67 5.77
CA TYR A 195 7.42 -11.25 6.14
C TYR A 195 7.31 -12.74 6.43
N GLN A 196 6.32 -13.13 7.23
CA GLN A 196 6.08 -14.53 7.56
C GLN A 196 5.76 -15.36 6.30
N ARG A 197 4.93 -14.84 5.40
CA ARG A 197 4.56 -15.51 4.16
C ARG A 197 5.77 -15.66 3.23
N MET A 198 6.60 -14.63 3.09
CA MET A 198 7.81 -14.68 2.27
C MET A 198 8.83 -15.69 2.79
N GLU A 199 9.00 -15.80 4.11
CA GLU A 199 9.89 -16.81 4.69
C GLU A 199 9.37 -18.24 4.47
N GLN A 200 8.05 -18.45 4.50
CA GLN A 200 7.43 -19.73 4.13
C GLN A 200 7.66 -20.07 2.65
N MET A 201 7.45 -19.10 1.76
CA MET A 201 7.60 -19.26 0.31
C MET A 201 9.06 -19.43 -0.14
N LYS A 202 10.03 -19.11 0.71
CA LYS A 202 11.46 -19.27 0.39
C LYS A 202 11.82 -20.69 -0.06
N LYS A 203 11.06 -21.68 0.38
CA LYS A 203 11.24 -23.09 -0.01
C LYS A 203 10.65 -23.41 -1.39
N ASP A 204 9.65 -22.62 -1.80
CA ASP A 204 8.91 -22.82 -3.04
C ASP A 204 9.52 -22.00 -4.20
N LEU A 205 10.32 -20.97 -3.86
CA LEU A 205 11.05 -20.18 -4.85
C LEU A 205 12.27 -20.95 -5.36
N PRO A 206 12.59 -20.83 -6.66
CA PRO A 206 13.83 -21.38 -7.21
C PRO A 206 15.06 -20.85 -6.48
N GLU A 207 16.09 -21.68 -6.31
CA GLU A 207 17.32 -21.33 -5.57
C GLU A 207 18.08 -20.11 -6.13
N ASP A 208 17.90 -19.83 -7.41
CA ASP A 208 18.52 -18.70 -8.11
C ASP A 208 17.73 -17.39 -7.99
N VAL A 209 16.52 -17.43 -7.39
CA VAL A 209 15.68 -16.25 -7.17
C VAL A 209 15.86 -15.76 -5.74
N HIS A 210 16.40 -14.55 -5.63
CA HIS A 210 16.61 -13.90 -4.35
C HIS A 210 15.55 -12.81 -4.16
N TYR A 211 15.02 -12.68 -2.93
CA TYR A 211 14.13 -11.58 -2.61
C TYR A 211 14.75 -10.65 -1.56
N ASN A 212 14.45 -9.38 -1.69
CA ASN A 212 14.79 -8.33 -0.74
C ASN A 212 13.59 -7.38 -0.58
N TYR A 213 13.62 -6.58 0.45
CA TYR A 213 12.59 -5.54 0.64
C TYR A 213 13.11 -4.22 0.07
N GLY A 214 12.47 -3.74 -1.02
CA GLY A 214 12.88 -2.53 -1.73
C GLY A 214 12.54 -1.27 -0.96
N PHE A 215 11.31 -1.16 -0.48
CA PHE A 215 10.89 -0.17 0.51
C PHE A 215 9.96 -0.82 1.54
N ASP A 216 9.91 -0.21 2.71
CA ASP A 216 9.08 -0.66 3.81
C ASP A 216 8.73 0.53 4.71
N ASN A 217 7.54 1.08 4.49
CA ASN A 217 7.03 2.22 5.24
C ASN A 217 6.75 1.86 6.70
N THR A 218 6.57 0.57 7.03
CA THR A 218 6.29 0.13 8.40
C THR A 218 7.50 0.27 9.31
N LYS A 219 8.72 0.25 8.77
CA LYS A 219 9.95 0.53 9.53
C LYS A 219 9.92 1.93 10.13
N PHE A 220 9.50 2.92 9.32
CA PHE A 220 9.33 4.29 9.79
C PHE A 220 8.25 4.38 10.87
N ILE A 221 7.09 3.72 10.66
CA ILE A 221 5.99 3.71 11.64
C ILE A 221 6.46 3.07 12.96
N ARG A 222 7.15 1.93 12.91
CA ARG A 222 7.72 1.26 14.09
C ARG A 222 8.73 2.12 14.82
N ALA A 223 9.65 2.74 14.07
CA ALA A 223 10.64 3.65 14.64
C ALA A 223 9.96 4.83 15.34
N SER A 224 8.96 5.44 14.70
CA SER A 224 8.18 6.55 15.27
C SER A 224 7.43 6.14 16.54
N ILE A 225 6.80 4.96 16.57
CA ILE A 225 6.13 4.45 17.78
C ILE A 225 7.14 4.20 18.91
N ASN A 226 8.30 3.65 18.60
CA ASN A 226 9.34 3.42 19.61
C ASN A 226 9.91 4.72 20.15
N GLU A 227 10.14 5.72 19.27
CA GLU A 227 10.58 7.05 19.67
C GLU A 227 9.58 7.74 20.61
N VAL A 228 8.28 7.65 20.26
CA VAL A 228 7.22 8.18 21.13
C VAL A 228 7.21 7.48 22.49
N LYS A 229 7.33 6.15 22.52
CA LYS A 229 7.41 5.40 23.79
C LYS A 229 8.61 5.83 24.62
N SER A 230 9.78 6.00 24.00
CA SER A 230 10.99 6.47 24.67
C SER A 230 10.80 7.88 25.22
N THR A 231 10.28 8.79 24.41
CA THR A 231 10.02 10.18 24.79
C THR A 231 9.02 10.29 25.96
N VAL A 232 7.94 9.50 25.93
CA VAL A 232 6.98 9.45 27.04
C VAL A 232 7.65 8.97 28.31
N TYR A 233 8.48 7.93 28.22
CA TYR A 233 9.21 7.40 29.39
C TYR A 233 10.23 8.41 29.94
N GLU A 234 11.02 9.03 29.08
CA GLU A 234 12.00 10.05 29.44
C GLU A 234 11.34 11.27 30.09
N ALA A 235 10.25 11.79 29.47
CA ALA A 235 9.46 12.87 30.03
C ALA A 235 8.90 12.51 31.42
N PHE A 236 8.38 11.31 31.57
CA PHE A 236 7.86 10.81 32.85
C PHE A 236 8.95 10.79 33.95
N VAL A 237 10.12 10.25 33.64
CA VAL A 237 11.25 10.20 34.61
C VAL A 237 11.70 11.61 34.96
N LEU A 238 11.87 12.49 33.98
CA LEU A 238 12.31 13.86 34.19
C LEU A 238 11.34 14.67 35.04
N VAL A 239 10.05 14.51 34.79
CA VAL A 239 8.98 15.11 35.58
C VAL A 239 9.03 14.66 37.03
N ILE A 240 9.18 13.38 37.31
CA ILE A 240 9.33 12.83 38.68
C ILE A 240 10.52 13.48 39.37
N ILE A 241 11.68 13.56 38.70
CA ILE A 241 12.86 14.17 39.25
C ILE A 241 12.63 15.65 39.61
N ILE A 242 12.03 16.40 38.71
CA ILE A 242 11.75 17.85 38.90
C ILE A 242 10.80 18.04 40.09
N ILE A 243 9.67 17.31 40.11
CA ILE A 243 8.68 17.42 41.19
C ILE A 243 9.32 17.05 42.55
N PHE A 244 10.13 16.00 42.57
CA PHE A 244 10.84 15.58 43.80
C PHE A 244 11.83 16.65 44.25
N LEU A 245 12.55 17.31 43.36
CA LEU A 245 13.48 18.38 43.71
C LEU A 245 12.77 19.60 44.31
N PHE A 246 11.60 19.96 43.80
CA PHE A 246 10.84 21.11 44.29
C PHE A 246 10.10 20.81 45.58
N LEU A 247 9.34 19.70 45.64
CA LEU A 247 8.52 19.39 46.81
C LEU A 247 9.27 18.69 47.96
N ARG A 248 10.42 18.06 47.65
CA ARG A 248 11.29 17.32 48.62
C ARG A 248 10.56 16.28 49.44
N ASP A 249 9.34 15.87 49.03
CA ASP A 249 8.55 14.83 49.67
C ASP A 249 8.13 13.79 48.63
N TRP A 250 8.60 12.54 48.86
CA TRP A 250 8.33 11.44 47.95
C TRP A 250 6.85 11.04 47.90
N ARG A 251 6.10 11.27 48.98
CA ARG A 251 4.67 10.95 49.04
C ARG A 251 3.83 11.88 48.17
N VAL A 252 4.19 13.14 48.15
CA VAL A 252 3.55 14.14 47.32
C VAL A 252 3.90 13.93 45.84
N THR A 253 5.15 13.56 45.54
CA THR A 253 5.62 13.24 44.20
C THR A 253 4.91 12.03 43.59
N LEU A 254 4.46 11.07 44.45
CA LEU A 254 3.72 9.89 43.97
C LEU A 254 2.38 10.25 43.27
N VAL A 255 1.75 11.36 43.67
CA VAL A 255 0.45 11.77 43.10
C VAL A 255 0.54 12.02 41.60
N PRO A 256 1.40 12.92 41.08
CA PRO A 256 1.57 13.11 39.64
C PRO A 256 2.03 11.85 38.91
N CYS A 257 2.88 11.02 39.58
CA CYS A 257 3.33 9.75 39.00
C CYS A 257 2.19 8.78 38.68
N ILE A 258 1.09 8.83 39.42
CA ILE A 258 -0.12 8.02 39.17
C ILE A 258 -1.04 8.72 38.18
N VAL A 259 -1.17 10.04 38.27
CA VAL A 259 -2.09 10.83 37.42
C VAL A 259 -1.71 10.69 35.95
N ILE A 260 -0.41 10.76 35.59
CA ILE A 260 0.05 10.70 34.19
C ILE A 260 -0.36 9.38 33.51
N PRO A 261 -0.05 8.19 34.02
CA PRO A 261 -0.48 6.93 33.40
C PRO A 261 -2.02 6.81 33.31
N VAL A 262 -2.74 7.22 34.36
CA VAL A 262 -4.20 7.17 34.38
C VAL A 262 -4.80 8.07 33.28
N SER A 263 -4.26 9.28 33.12
CA SER A 263 -4.71 10.22 32.08
C SER A 263 -4.43 9.68 30.67
N LEU A 264 -3.25 9.06 30.45
CA LEU A 264 -2.91 8.43 29.18
C LEU A 264 -3.84 7.26 28.86
N ILE A 265 -4.12 6.38 29.82
CA ILE A 265 -5.06 5.27 29.66
C ILE A 265 -6.44 5.81 29.33
N GLY A 266 -6.87 6.88 30.03
CA GLY A 266 -8.15 7.56 29.77
C GLY A 266 -8.21 8.14 28.33
N ALA A 267 -7.13 8.76 27.87
CA ALA A 267 -7.04 9.30 26.51
C ALA A 267 -7.14 8.19 25.46
N PHE A 268 -6.41 7.10 25.61
CA PHE A 268 -6.50 5.93 24.72
C PHE A 268 -7.90 5.30 24.73
N PHE A 269 -8.54 5.25 25.89
CA PHE A 269 -9.91 4.75 25.99
C PHE A 269 -10.90 5.62 25.22
N VAL A 270 -10.79 6.94 25.33
CA VAL A 270 -11.63 7.87 24.57
C VAL A 270 -11.36 7.76 23.08
N MET A 271 -10.10 7.66 22.66
CA MET A 271 -9.73 7.42 21.27
C MET A 271 -10.36 6.14 20.71
N TYR A 272 -10.32 5.06 21.50
CA TYR A 272 -10.96 3.80 21.14
C TYR A 272 -12.47 3.94 20.94
N LEU A 273 -13.17 4.60 21.86
CA LEU A 273 -14.62 4.85 21.73
C LEU A 273 -14.98 5.75 20.53
N ALA A 274 -14.12 6.71 20.22
CA ALA A 274 -14.29 7.60 19.08
C ALA A 274 -13.88 6.98 17.73
N GLY A 275 -13.32 5.76 17.74
CA GLY A 275 -12.87 5.07 16.52
C GLY A 275 -11.60 5.65 15.90
N PHE A 276 -10.80 6.40 16.67
CA PHE A 276 -9.53 6.94 16.18
C PHE A 276 -8.46 5.85 16.09
N SER A 277 -7.69 5.89 15.00
CA SER A 277 -6.54 5.01 14.84
C SER A 277 -5.32 5.52 15.58
N ILE A 278 -4.48 4.59 16.05
CA ILE A 278 -3.17 4.91 16.58
C ILE A 278 -2.21 5.07 15.39
N ASN A 279 -1.79 6.30 15.15
CA ASN A 279 -0.85 6.66 14.09
C ASN A 279 0.20 7.64 14.62
N VAL A 280 1.17 8.02 13.79
CA VAL A 280 2.26 8.92 14.20
C VAL A 280 1.74 10.27 14.70
N LEU A 281 0.69 10.83 14.06
CA LEU A 281 0.13 12.12 14.45
C LEU A 281 -0.60 12.04 15.80
N SER A 282 -1.41 10.99 16.01
CA SER A 282 -2.10 10.78 17.30
C SER A 282 -1.11 10.55 18.43
N MET A 283 0.00 9.84 18.15
CA MET A 283 1.07 9.63 19.13
C MET A 283 1.82 10.92 19.45
N LEU A 284 2.12 11.77 18.47
CA LEU A 284 2.72 13.08 18.72
C LEU A 284 1.80 13.99 19.55
N ALA A 285 0.50 13.96 19.27
CA ALA A 285 -0.50 14.70 20.07
C ALA A 285 -0.53 14.23 21.53
N ILE A 286 -0.41 12.92 21.76
CA ILE A 286 -0.31 12.35 23.10
C ILE A 286 0.94 12.84 23.82
N VAL A 287 2.12 12.82 23.16
CA VAL A 287 3.36 13.34 23.74
C VAL A 287 3.21 14.81 24.16
N LEU A 288 2.65 15.64 23.29
CA LEU A 288 2.38 17.03 23.59
C LEU A 288 1.42 17.20 24.78
N SER A 289 0.37 16.38 24.85
CA SER A 289 -0.64 16.41 25.91
C SER A 289 -0.06 15.98 27.27
N VAL A 290 0.94 15.09 27.31
CA VAL A 290 1.61 14.69 28.56
C VAL A 290 2.16 15.91 29.29
N GLY A 291 2.86 16.82 28.59
CA GLY A 291 3.41 18.04 29.19
C GLY A 291 2.31 18.88 29.88
N LEU A 292 1.18 19.05 29.20
CA LEU A 292 0.05 19.83 29.72
C LEU A 292 -0.62 19.21 30.95
N VAL A 293 -0.81 17.88 30.92
CA VAL A 293 -1.37 17.13 32.06
C VAL A 293 -0.45 17.22 33.28
N VAL A 294 0.86 17.20 33.03
CA VAL A 294 1.86 17.33 34.07
C VAL A 294 1.82 18.69 34.74
N ASP A 295 1.74 19.77 33.97
CA ASP A 295 1.68 21.12 34.48
C ASP A 295 0.44 21.34 35.38
N ASP A 296 -0.73 20.90 34.94
CA ASP A 296 -1.96 20.95 35.74
C ASP A 296 -1.85 20.11 37.03
N ALA A 297 -1.23 18.91 36.93
CA ALA A 297 -1.03 18.05 38.10
C ALA A 297 -0.03 18.64 39.11
N ILE A 298 1.02 19.34 38.66
CA ILE A 298 1.98 20.02 39.51
C ILE A 298 1.32 21.14 40.29
N VAL A 299 0.62 22.07 39.58
CA VAL A 299 -0.06 23.22 40.16
C VAL A 299 -1.09 22.78 41.20
N MET A 300 -1.88 21.73 40.87
CA MET A 300 -2.85 21.17 41.82
C MET A 300 -2.18 20.62 43.07
N THR A 301 -1.13 19.83 42.90
CA THR A 301 -0.42 19.18 44.00
C THR A 301 0.29 20.20 44.90
N GLU A 302 0.89 21.22 44.29
CA GLU A 302 1.58 22.31 45.04
C GLU A 302 0.56 23.12 45.88
N ASN A 303 -0.57 23.49 45.31
CA ASN A 303 -1.60 24.23 46.08
C ASN A 303 -2.17 23.43 47.25
N ILE A 304 -2.36 22.13 47.10
CA ILE A 304 -2.78 21.26 48.18
C ILE A 304 -1.68 21.12 49.21
N TYR A 305 -0.44 20.95 48.81
CA TYR A 305 0.71 20.79 49.69
C TYR A 305 0.96 22.01 50.60
N ILE A 306 0.91 23.22 50.03
CA ILE A 306 1.07 24.48 50.77
C ILE A 306 0.01 24.59 51.89
N ARG A 307 -1.22 24.10 51.66
CA ARG A 307 -2.27 24.11 52.65
C ARG A 307 -2.03 23.09 53.80
N ILE A 308 -1.49 21.95 53.46
CA ILE A 308 -1.08 20.93 54.44
C ILE A 308 0.07 21.47 55.31
N GLU A 309 1.06 22.16 54.75
CA GLU A 309 2.13 22.81 55.48
C GLU A 309 1.61 23.89 56.46
N LYS A 310 0.54 24.60 56.08
CA LYS A 310 -0.15 25.56 56.95
C LYS A 310 -0.98 24.92 58.09
N GLY A 311 -0.97 23.59 58.21
CA GLY A 311 -1.62 22.84 59.27
C GLY A 311 -3.03 22.38 58.98
N MET A 312 -3.51 22.49 57.75
CA MET A 312 -4.81 21.98 57.33
C MET A 312 -4.81 20.46 57.24
N ALA A 313 -5.89 19.80 57.64
CA ALA A 313 -6.03 18.36 57.50
C ALA A 313 -5.93 17.93 56.02
N PRO A 314 -5.23 16.84 55.63
CA PRO A 314 -4.97 16.46 54.24
C PRO A 314 -6.24 16.37 53.37
N LYS A 315 -7.35 15.88 53.93
CA LYS A 315 -8.61 15.74 53.23
C LYS A 315 -9.28 17.12 52.94
N GLU A 316 -9.20 18.03 53.88
CA GLU A 316 -9.75 19.39 53.74
C GLU A 316 -8.87 20.21 52.78
N ALA A 317 -7.56 20.11 52.93
CA ALA A 317 -6.58 20.72 52.03
C ALA A 317 -6.78 20.28 50.60
N GLY A 318 -7.07 18.98 50.35
CA GLY A 318 -7.41 18.47 49.02
C GLY A 318 -8.64 19.04 48.42
N ILE A 319 -9.74 19.15 49.20
CA ILE A 319 -11.02 19.69 48.76
C ILE A 319 -10.92 21.19 48.45
N GLU A 320 -10.35 21.97 49.38
CA GLU A 320 -10.23 23.43 49.23
C GLU A 320 -9.19 23.80 48.18
N GLY A 321 -8.05 23.13 48.13
CA GLY A 321 -7.03 23.33 47.12
C GLY A 321 -7.54 23.05 45.72
N ALA A 322 -8.29 21.96 45.55
CA ALA A 322 -8.90 21.64 44.26
C ALA A 322 -9.96 22.66 43.84
N LYS A 323 -10.81 23.15 44.77
CA LYS A 323 -11.83 24.16 44.48
C LYS A 323 -11.23 25.48 43.99
N GLU A 324 -10.13 25.92 44.58
CA GLU A 324 -9.51 27.21 44.27
C GLU A 324 -8.98 27.26 42.82
N ILE A 325 -8.35 26.22 42.36
CA ILE A 325 -7.75 26.18 41.04
C ILE A 325 -8.63 25.50 39.98
N PHE A 326 -9.80 25.03 40.37
CA PHE A 326 -10.73 24.31 39.45
C PHE A 326 -11.03 25.13 38.18
N PHE A 327 -11.40 26.42 38.35
CA PHE A 327 -11.68 27.28 37.21
C PHE A 327 -10.44 27.61 36.36
N ALA A 328 -9.26 27.68 36.97
CA ALA A 328 -8.03 27.91 36.25
C ALA A 328 -7.70 26.71 35.35
N VAL A 329 -7.78 25.49 35.86
CA VAL A 329 -7.54 24.25 35.10
C VAL A 329 -8.57 24.08 33.99
N ILE A 330 -9.85 24.35 34.23
CA ILE A 330 -10.86 24.30 33.17
C ILE A 330 -10.59 25.34 32.11
N SER A 331 -10.23 26.57 32.51
CA SER A 331 -9.93 27.64 31.57
C SER A 331 -8.74 27.33 30.66
N THR A 332 -7.64 26.76 31.22
CA THR A 332 -6.49 26.34 30.43
C THR A 332 -6.86 25.25 29.45
N THR A 333 -7.62 24.23 29.87
CA THR A 333 -8.10 23.15 29.01
C THR A 333 -8.99 23.67 27.88
N ILE A 334 -9.99 24.53 28.18
CA ILE A 334 -10.88 25.12 27.16
C ILE A 334 -10.08 25.97 26.16
N THR A 335 -9.14 26.77 26.65
CA THR A 335 -8.29 27.61 25.79
C THR A 335 -7.48 26.74 24.82
N LEU A 336 -6.94 25.64 25.31
CA LEU A 336 -6.17 24.71 24.51
C LEU A 336 -7.02 24.04 23.44
N VAL A 337 -8.21 23.58 23.81
CA VAL A 337 -9.21 23.05 22.84
C VAL A 337 -9.54 24.12 21.80
N ALA A 338 -9.80 25.37 22.22
CA ALA A 338 -10.13 26.45 21.30
C ALA A 338 -9.00 26.78 20.31
N VAL A 339 -7.72 26.63 20.72
CA VAL A 339 -6.57 26.84 19.84
C VAL A 339 -6.44 25.73 18.80
N PHE A 340 -6.66 24.47 19.17
CA PHE A 340 -6.52 23.34 18.27
C PHE A 340 -7.76 23.04 17.45
N PHE A 341 -8.97 23.42 17.92
CA PHE A 341 -10.24 23.12 17.26
C PHE A 341 -10.35 23.60 15.80
N PRO A 342 -9.80 24.78 15.40
CA PRO A 342 -9.83 25.20 14.00
C PRO A 342 -9.14 24.26 13.03
N ILE A 343 -8.18 23.45 13.50
CA ILE A 343 -7.43 22.49 12.65
C ILE A 343 -8.39 21.45 12.07
N VAL A 344 -9.43 21.06 12.82
CA VAL A 344 -10.43 20.07 12.40
C VAL A 344 -11.19 20.50 11.13
N PHE A 345 -11.25 21.80 10.85
CA PHE A 345 -11.93 22.36 9.67
C PHE A 345 -10.98 22.59 8.47
N MET A 346 -9.71 22.24 8.58
CA MET A 346 -8.78 22.35 7.48
C MET A 346 -8.99 21.17 6.51
N ASP A 347 -9.10 21.46 5.21
CA ASP A 347 -9.20 20.46 4.17
C ASP A 347 -7.82 19.85 3.84
N GLY A 348 -7.79 18.58 3.48
CA GLY A 348 -6.59 17.88 3.01
C GLY A 348 -5.86 17.07 4.10
N MET A 349 -4.60 16.71 3.83
CA MET A 349 -3.77 15.89 4.73
C MET A 349 -3.44 16.57 6.07
N THR A 350 -3.70 17.86 6.23
CA THR A 350 -3.39 18.65 7.42
C THR A 350 -4.59 18.80 8.38
N GLY A 351 -5.81 18.48 7.96
CA GLY A 351 -7.05 18.55 8.73
C GLY A 351 -7.60 17.18 9.17
#